data_6ffd7d79fd09ec8c0d5c7950ce884c47
#
_entry.id   6ffd7d79fd09ec8c0d5c7950ce884c47
#
_cell.length_a   1.000
_cell.length_b   1.000
_cell.length_c   1.000
_cell.angle_alpha   90.00
_cell.angle_beta   90.00
_cell.angle_gamma   90.00
#
_symmetry.space_group_name_H-M   'P 1'
#
loop_
_entity.id
_entity.type
_entity.pdbx_description
1 polymer ?
#
loop_
_entity_poly.entity_id
_entity_poly.type
_entity_poly.pdbx_seq_one_letter_code
_entity_poly.pdbx_strand_id
1 'polypeptide(L)'
;MNKEEPSIDEVDKTSDKAVNEESEESTVSLSQYEKIKDDYLRLAADFDNYKKRAEKEKENIGAASIAYFVNAIFPLIDNFEMAMAQEKVAKEVEALNSILTSVLQDLQVEEVGKIGENFDPSLHEAVEHSGEGDSQIIDAVLSKGYLFQGNLIRPAMVKVKSE
;
A
#
# COMPACT_ATOMS: atom_id res chain seq x y z
N MET A 1 -30.54 89.14 4.32
CA MET A 1 -29.60 90.19 3.96
C MET A 1 -28.52 89.55 3.14
N ASN A 2 -28.70 89.76 1.91
CA ASN A 2 -27.81 90.29 0.87
C ASN A 2 -26.56 89.50 0.63
N LYS A 3 -26.50 88.86 -0.55
CA LYS A 3 -25.96 89.36 -1.84
C LYS A 3 -24.45 89.17 -1.81
N GLU A 4 -23.74 88.69 -2.75
CA GLU A 4 -23.82 88.75 -4.24
C GLU A 4 -22.80 87.81 -4.79
N GLU A 5 -23.13 87.12 -5.89
CA GLU A 5 -22.14 86.75 -6.92
C GLU A 5 -21.66 88.03 -7.61
N PRO A 6 -20.48 87.99 -8.26
CA PRO A 6 -20.44 87.73 -9.67
C PRO A 6 -19.18 87.05 -10.22
N SER A 7 -19.38 86.31 -11.27
CA SER A 7 -18.90 86.37 -12.68
C SER A 7 -17.40 86.25 -12.95
N ILE A 8 -17.09 85.13 -13.63
CA ILE A 8 -16.59 84.97 -15.03
C ILE A 8 -15.33 85.68 -15.42
N ASP A 9 -14.49 84.85 -16.04
CA ASP A 9 -13.36 85.08 -16.96
C ASP A 9 -11.98 85.32 -16.36
N GLU A 10 -11.09 84.41 -16.59
CA GLU A 10 -10.12 84.45 -17.66
C GLU A 10 -9.24 83.18 -17.72
N VAL A 11 -9.07 82.69 -18.89
CA VAL A 11 -8.19 81.67 -19.42
C VAL A 11 -6.76 81.96 -19.02
N ASP A 12 -6.02 81.05 -18.47
CA ASP A 12 -4.65 80.86 -18.95
C ASP A 12 -4.22 79.39 -18.87
N LYS A 13 -3.65 78.96 -19.97
CA LYS A 13 -3.06 77.69 -20.29
C LYS A 13 -1.78 77.52 -19.49
N THR A 14 -1.65 76.46 -18.80
CA THR A 14 -0.35 75.80 -18.78
C THR A 14 -0.49 74.30 -18.29
N SER A 15 -0.12 73.50 -19.23
CA SER A 15 0.66 72.28 -19.00
C SER A 15 -0.08 71.04 -18.41
N ASP A 16 -0.62 70.27 -19.32
CA ASP A 16 -0.70 68.84 -19.26
C ASP A 16 0.61 68.26 -18.73
N LYS A 17 0.55 67.71 -17.54
CA LYS A 17 1.37 66.58 -17.15
C LYS A 17 0.41 65.47 -16.78
N ALA A 18 -0.07 64.79 -17.81
CA ALA A 18 -0.60 63.48 -17.65
C ALA A 18 0.49 62.61 -16.97
N VAL A 19 0.29 62.27 -15.74
CA VAL A 19 1.00 61.17 -15.08
C VAL A 19 0.46 59.92 -15.76
N ASN A 20 1.18 59.52 -16.80
CA ASN A 20 1.01 58.23 -17.43
C ASN A 20 1.59 57.23 -16.42
N GLU A 21 0.79 56.74 -15.46
CA GLU A 21 1.08 55.49 -14.80
C GLU A 21 0.92 54.39 -15.85
N GLU A 22 1.97 54.20 -16.64
CA GLU A 22 2.18 52.95 -17.35
C GLU A 22 2.25 51.86 -16.27
N SER A 23 1.12 51.20 -16.04
CA SER A 23 1.15 49.84 -15.52
C SER A 23 2.03 49.05 -16.49
N GLU A 24 3.27 48.79 -16.12
CA GLU A 24 4.11 47.79 -16.77
C GLU A 24 3.37 46.46 -16.64
N GLU A 25 2.45 46.18 -17.56
CA GLU A 25 2.01 44.86 -17.84
C GLU A 25 3.27 44.08 -18.25
N SER A 26 3.80 43.34 -17.29
CA SER A 26 4.93 42.44 -17.54
C SER A 26 4.45 41.35 -18.49
N THR A 27 4.50 41.62 -19.78
CA THR A 27 4.16 40.66 -20.84
C THR A 27 5.24 39.60 -20.91
N VAL A 28 4.90 38.39 -20.46
CA VAL A 28 5.75 37.20 -20.63
C VAL A 28 5.77 36.86 -22.13
N SER A 29 6.94 36.61 -22.68
CA SER A 29 7.03 36.21 -24.10
C SER A 29 6.30 34.88 -24.32
N LEU A 30 5.71 34.70 -25.52
CA LEU A 30 4.98 33.48 -25.86
C LEU A 30 5.86 32.21 -25.64
N SER A 31 7.14 32.28 -25.99
CA SER A 31 8.07 31.16 -25.80
C SER A 31 8.35 30.85 -24.34
N GLN A 32 8.37 31.84 -23.46
CA GLN A 32 8.49 31.62 -22.02
C GLN A 32 7.23 31.00 -21.44
N TYR A 33 6.06 31.43 -21.90
CA TYR A 33 4.79 30.82 -21.49
C TYR A 33 4.69 29.36 -21.92
N GLU A 34 5.03 29.05 -23.18
CA GLU A 34 5.04 27.66 -23.67
C GLU A 34 6.00 26.78 -22.86
N LYS A 35 7.19 27.26 -22.57
CA LYS A 35 8.17 26.55 -21.76
C LYS A 35 7.65 26.27 -20.33
N ILE A 36 7.07 27.29 -19.68
CA ILE A 36 6.49 27.13 -18.34
C ILE A 36 5.33 26.15 -18.37
N LYS A 37 4.50 26.19 -19.41
CA LYS A 37 3.39 25.26 -19.60
C LYS A 37 3.87 23.81 -19.76
N ASP A 38 4.90 23.59 -20.57
CA ASP A 38 5.50 22.28 -20.77
C ASP A 38 6.15 21.76 -19.48
N ASP A 39 6.89 22.62 -18.78
CA ASP A 39 7.49 22.29 -17.48
C ASP A 39 6.42 21.95 -16.43
N TYR A 40 5.29 22.68 -16.42
CA TYR A 40 4.16 22.40 -15.55
C TYR A 40 3.51 21.05 -15.88
N LEU A 41 3.26 20.76 -17.15
CA LEU A 41 2.67 19.48 -17.57
C LEU A 41 3.59 18.30 -17.20
N ARG A 42 4.90 18.47 -17.41
CA ARG A 42 5.89 17.47 -17.02
C ARG A 42 5.91 17.28 -15.50
N LEU A 43 5.94 18.37 -14.73
CA LEU A 43 5.90 18.31 -13.27
C LEU A 43 4.63 17.66 -12.75
N ALA A 44 3.48 17.96 -13.35
CA ALA A 44 2.20 17.33 -12.99
C ALA A 44 2.24 15.81 -13.23
N ALA A 45 2.77 15.37 -14.37
CA ALA A 45 2.94 13.95 -14.69
C ALA A 45 3.92 13.26 -13.72
N ASP A 46 5.04 13.91 -13.41
CA ASP A 46 6.02 13.40 -12.44
C ASP A 46 5.43 13.29 -11.04
N PHE A 47 4.62 14.28 -10.63
CA PHE A 47 3.92 14.26 -9.35
C PHE A 47 2.90 13.13 -9.26
N ASP A 48 2.11 12.89 -10.32
CA ASP A 48 1.17 11.76 -10.37
C ASP A 48 1.90 10.41 -10.28
N ASN A 49 3.02 10.27 -10.98
CA ASN A 49 3.85 9.08 -10.90
C ASN A 49 4.45 8.88 -9.49
N TYR A 50 4.93 9.98 -8.88
CA TYR A 50 5.42 9.96 -7.50
C TYR A 50 4.33 9.52 -6.52
N LYS A 51 3.13 10.10 -6.64
CA LYS A 51 1.99 9.77 -5.77
C LYS A 51 1.64 8.27 -5.85
N LYS A 52 1.51 7.73 -7.08
CA LYS A 52 1.23 6.31 -7.29
C LYS A 52 2.31 5.41 -6.68
N ARG A 53 3.58 5.81 -6.84
CA ARG A 53 4.70 5.07 -6.26
C ARG A 53 4.67 5.13 -4.74
N ALA A 54 4.45 6.31 -4.16
CA ALA A 54 4.39 6.48 -2.71
C ALA A 54 3.23 5.72 -2.07
N GLU A 55 2.06 5.66 -2.72
CA GLU A 55 0.92 4.85 -2.29
C GLU A 55 1.29 3.36 -2.28
N LYS A 56 1.90 2.87 -3.36
CA LYS A 56 2.35 1.47 -3.45
C LYS A 56 3.44 1.14 -2.42
N GLU A 57 4.38 2.04 -2.18
CA GLU A 57 5.41 1.88 -1.15
C GLU A 57 4.78 1.82 0.25
N LYS A 58 3.77 2.65 0.54
CA LYS A 58 3.03 2.62 1.80
C LYS A 58 2.28 1.30 2.01
N GLU A 59 1.64 0.77 0.97
CA GLU A 59 0.98 -0.55 1.02
C GLU A 59 2.00 -1.66 1.29
N ASN A 60 3.14 -1.65 0.60
CA ASN A 60 4.21 -2.62 0.80
C ASN A 60 4.80 -2.57 2.22
N ILE A 61 4.98 -1.37 2.79
CA ILE A 61 5.46 -1.21 4.18
C ILE A 61 4.45 -1.81 5.16
N GLY A 62 3.15 -1.57 4.94
CA GLY A 62 2.09 -2.17 5.75
C GLY A 62 2.13 -3.69 5.70
N ALA A 63 2.22 -4.27 4.50
CA ALA A 63 2.31 -5.71 4.29
C ALA A 63 3.56 -6.31 4.95
N ALA A 64 4.73 -5.68 4.76
CA ALA A 64 5.98 -6.11 5.37
C ALA A 64 5.92 -6.08 6.91
N SER A 65 5.25 -5.09 7.49
CA SER A 65 5.09 -4.97 8.94
C SER A 65 4.24 -6.11 9.52
N ILE A 66 3.15 -6.47 8.85
CA ILE A 66 2.30 -7.60 9.25
C ILE A 66 3.07 -8.92 9.08
N ALA A 67 3.77 -9.11 7.97
CA ALA A 67 4.59 -10.29 7.74
C ALA A 67 5.68 -10.45 8.82
N TYR A 68 6.33 -9.37 9.21
CA TYR A 68 7.32 -9.36 10.29
C TYR A 68 6.69 -9.76 11.63
N PHE A 69 5.52 -9.20 11.97
CA PHE A 69 4.80 -9.55 13.19
C PHE A 69 4.40 -11.03 13.21
N VAL A 70 3.82 -11.54 12.11
CA VAL A 70 3.40 -12.95 12.00
C VAL A 70 4.61 -13.88 12.10
N ASN A 71 5.74 -13.54 11.47
CA ASN A 71 6.99 -14.29 11.63
C ASN A 71 7.43 -14.39 13.09
N ALA A 72 7.30 -13.30 13.85
CA ALA A 72 7.69 -13.28 15.26
C ALA A 72 6.82 -14.20 16.15
N ILE A 73 5.57 -14.45 15.76
CA ILE A 73 4.64 -15.31 16.53
C ILE A 73 4.57 -16.75 16.03
N PHE A 74 5.27 -17.13 14.94
CA PHE A 74 5.28 -18.52 14.47
C PHE A 74 5.63 -19.55 15.57
N PRO A 75 6.62 -19.33 16.44
CA PRO A 75 6.88 -20.28 17.52
C PRO A 75 5.67 -20.51 18.43
N LEU A 76 4.84 -19.48 18.63
CA LEU A 76 3.61 -19.61 19.42
C LEU A 76 2.57 -20.44 18.65
N ILE A 77 2.38 -20.16 17.35
CA ILE A 77 1.46 -20.90 16.47
C ILE A 77 1.85 -22.37 16.43
N ASP A 78 3.12 -22.68 16.19
CA ASP A 78 3.64 -24.04 16.10
C ASP A 78 3.44 -24.80 17.42
N ASN A 79 3.61 -24.15 18.58
CA ASN A 79 3.34 -24.75 19.89
C ASN A 79 1.85 -25.03 20.09
N PHE A 80 0.95 -24.17 19.63
CA PHE A 80 -0.49 -24.46 19.65
C PHE A 80 -0.82 -25.63 18.74
N GLU A 81 -0.25 -25.75 17.57
CA GLU A 81 -0.45 -26.90 16.68
C GLU A 81 0.02 -28.20 17.32
N MET A 82 1.18 -28.21 17.97
CA MET A 82 1.68 -29.35 18.71
C MET A 82 0.77 -29.72 19.91
N ALA A 83 0.22 -28.71 20.60
CA ALA A 83 -0.72 -28.95 21.70
C ALA A 83 -2.06 -29.54 21.20
N MET A 84 -2.53 -29.05 20.04
CA MET A 84 -3.77 -29.54 19.40
C MET A 84 -3.63 -30.96 18.81
N ALA A 85 -2.42 -31.40 18.50
CA ALA A 85 -2.14 -32.74 17.99
C ALA A 85 -2.15 -33.83 19.10
N GLN A 86 -2.30 -33.47 20.38
CA GLN A 86 -2.34 -34.43 21.48
C GLN A 86 -3.69 -35.17 21.55
N GLU A 87 -3.70 -36.42 22.05
CA GLU A 87 -4.94 -37.22 22.17
C GLU A 87 -6.01 -36.55 23.06
N LYS A 88 -5.58 -35.77 24.06
CA LYS A 88 -6.48 -35.04 24.97
C LYS A 88 -6.05 -33.59 25.05
N VAL A 89 -6.81 -32.75 24.44
CA VAL A 89 -6.62 -31.29 24.47
C VAL A 89 -7.51 -30.70 25.56
N ALA A 90 -6.96 -29.81 26.38
CA ALA A 90 -7.75 -29.06 27.34
C ALA A 90 -8.64 -28.03 26.60
N LYS A 91 -9.89 -27.86 27.03
CA LYS A 91 -10.85 -26.94 26.40
C LYS A 91 -10.35 -25.50 26.37
N GLU A 92 -9.56 -25.13 27.36
CA GLU A 92 -8.92 -23.81 27.44
C GLU A 92 -7.91 -23.60 26.30
N VAL A 93 -7.16 -24.65 25.93
CA VAL A 93 -6.21 -24.62 24.81
C VAL A 93 -6.95 -24.55 23.47
N GLU A 94 -8.03 -25.29 23.30
CA GLU A 94 -8.90 -25.23 22.13
C GLU A 94 -9.47 -23.80 21.93
N ALA A 95 -9.95 -23.19 23.02
CA ALA A 95 -10.49 -21.82 22.99
C ALA A 95 -9.42 -20.81 22.63
N LEU A 96 -8.20 -20.93 23.19
CA LEU A 96 -7.09 -20.03 22.84
C LEU A 96 -6.65 -20.21 21.39
N ASN A 97 -6.57 -21.44 20.89
CA ASN A 97 -6.24 -21.70 19.48
C ASN A 97 -7.30 -21.11 18.55
N SER A 98 -8.58 -21.19 18.89
CA SER A 98 -9.67 -20.58 18.14
C SER A 98 -9.54 -19.05 18.07
N ILE A 99 -9.17 -18.41 19.19
CA ILE A 99 -8.91 -16.96 19.23
C ILE A 99 -7.71 -16.61 18.33
N LEU A 100 -6.61 -17.35 18.43
CA LEU A 100 -5.42 -17.13 17.61
C LEU A 100 -5.74 -17.24 16.11
N THR A 101 -6.49 -18.28 15.72
CA THR A 101 -6.93 -18.46 14.34
C THR A 101 -7.81 -17.31 13.87
N SER A 102 -8.74 -16.83 14.71
CA SER A 102 -9.56 -15.66 14.39
C SER A 102 -8.73 -14.40 14.19
N VAL A 103 -7.72 -14.16 15.03
CA VAL A 103 -6.82 -13.02 14.89
C VAL A 103 -6.04 -13.07 13.58
N LEU A 104 -5.53 -14.24 13.18
CA LEU A 104 -4.85 -14.42 11.90
C LEU A 104 -5.80 -14.14 10.72
N GLN A 105 -7.04 -14.60 10.79
CA GLN A 105 -8.07 -14.32 9.78
C GLN A 105 -8.40 -12.82 9.70
N ASP A 106 -8.57 -12.14 10.83
CA ASP A 106 -8.83 -10.70 10.89
C ASP A 106 -7.66 -9.88 10.30
N LEU A 107 -6.44 -10.38 10.46
CA LEU A 107 -5.25 -9.84 9.83
C LEU A 107 -5.13 -10.21 8.34
N GLN A 108 -6.08 -10.97 7.78
CA GLN A 108 -6.05 -11.46 6.39
C GLN A 108 -4.82 -12.36 6.11
N VAL A 109 -4.38 -13.10 7.12
CA VAL A 109 -3.35 -14.13 6.97
C VAL A 109 -4.04 -15.45 6.62
N GLU A 110 -3.68 -16.00 5.47
CA GLU A 110 -4.26 -17.23 4.95
C GLU A 110 -3.33 -18.41 5.21
N GLU A 111 -3.92 -19.54 5.64
CA GLU A 111 -3.20 -20.79 5.87
C GLU A 111 -3.08 -21.57 4.55
N VAL A 112 -1.89 -22.12 4.26
CA VAL A 112 -1.62 -22.96 3.11
C VAL A 112 -1.06 -24.32 3.50
N GLY A 113 -1.23 -25.30 2.62
CA GLY A 113 -0.76 -26.66 2.82
C GLY A 113 -1.76 -27.50 3.63
N LYS A 114 -2.81 -28.00 2.96
CA LYS A 114 -3.77 -28.94 3.54
C LYS A 114 -3.53 -30.33 3.01
N ILE A 115 -3.76 -31.32 3.85
CA ILE A 115 -3.68 -32.74 3.46
C ILE A 115 -4.62 -33.00 2.27
N GLY A 116 -4.12 -33.67 1.23
CA GLY A 116 -4.86 -33.98 0.01
C GLY A 116 -4.82 -32.89 -1.06
N GLU A 117 -4.23 -31.71 -0.78
CA GLU A 117 -3.97 -30.70 -1.82
C GLU A 117 -2.78 -31.11 -2.70
N ASN A 118 -2.76 -30.60 -3.95
CA ASN A 118 -1.62 -30.78 -4.82
C ASN A 118 -0.40 -30.03 -4.24
N PHE A 119 0.75 -30.65 -4.35
CA PHE A 119 2.00 -30.02 -3.99
C PHE A 119 2.34 -28.88 -4.96
N ASP A 120 2.59 -27.71 -4.41
CA ASP A 120 3.04 -26.52 -5.15
C ASP A 120 4.39 -26.04 -4.57
N PRO A 121 5.49 -26.13 -5.33
CA PRO A 121 6.81 -25.68 -4.87
C PRO A 121 6.89 -24.20 -4.52
N SER A 122 5.95 -23.37 -4.97
CA SER A 122 5.89 -21.94 -4.64
C SER A 122 5.31 -21.68 -3.24
N LEU A 123 4.56 -22.62 -2.68
CA LEU A 123 3.85 -22.49 -1.39
C LEU A 123 4.31 -23.52 -0.35
N HIS A 124 4.87 -24.64 -0.79
CA HIS A 124 5.15 -25.79 0.05
C HIS A 124 6.63 -26.19 -0.02
N GLU A 125 7.17 -26.63 1.10
CA GLU A 125 8.49 -27.23 1.21
C GLU A 125 8.34 -28.72 1.51
N ALA A 126 8.71 -29.57 0.55
CA ALA A 126 8.66 -31.02 0.74
C ALA A 126 9.86 -31.49 1.56
N VAL A 127 9.59 -32.04 2.74
CA VAL A 127 10.61 -32.61 3.64
C VAL A 127 10.83 -34.08 3.37
N GLU A 128 9.78 -34.79 2.96
CA GLU A 128 9.79 -36.21 2.67
C GLU A 128 8.93 -36.49 1.44
N HIS A 129 9.43 -37.35 0.58
CA HIS A 129 8.73 -37.77 -0.62
C HIS A 129 8.61 -39.31 -0.64
N SER A 130 7.40 -39.81 -0.90
CA SER A 130 7.10 -41.25 -0.97
C SER A 130 6.27 -41.59 -2.20
N GLY A 131 6.28 -42.82 -2.60
CA GLY A 131 5.53 -43.32 -3.77
C GLY A 131 6.20 -43.07 -5.10
N GLU A 132 5.58 -43.58 -6.14
CA GLU A 132 6.01 -43.46 -7.55
C GLU A 132 4.79 -43.06 -8.37
N GLY A 133 4.87 -41.94 -9.09
CA GLY A 133 3.79 -41.42 -9.91
C GLY A 133 4.04 -39.93 -10.29
N ASP A 134 3.22 -39.43 -11.19
CA ASP A 134 3.35 -38.06 -11.72
C ASP A 134 2.55 -37.02 -10.89
N SER A 135 1.55 -37.48 -10.12
CA SER A 135 0.73 -36.61 -9.30
C SER A 135 1.29 -36.53 -7.88
N GLN A 136 1.65 -35.34 -7.46
CA GLN A 136 2.20 -35.08 -6.13
C GLN A 136 1.16 -34.44 -5.24
N ILE A 137 0.77 -35.13 -4.17
CA ILE A 137 -0.21 -34.67 -3.20
C ILE A 137 0.42 -34.56 -1.81
N ILE A 138 -0.13 -33.67 -0.98
CA ILE A 138 0.28 -33.50 0.42
C ILE A 138 -0.30 -34.65 1.23
N ASP A 139 0.56 -35.51 1.73
CA ASP A 139 0.21 -36.65 2.60
C ASP A 139 0.11 -36.25 4.08
N ALA A 140 1.03 -35.40 4.53
CA ALA A 140 1.02 -34.85 5.89
C ALA A 140 1.59 -33.44 5.93
N VAL A 141 1.10 -32.63 6.87
CA VAL A 141 1.59 -31.28 7.15
C VAL A 141 2.36 -31.30 8.47
N LEU A 142 3.64 -30.99 8.40
CA LEU A 142 4.53 -30.92 9.56
C LEU A 142 4.51 -29.56 10.23
N SER A 143 4.36 -28.50 9.41
CA SER A 143 4.21 -27.13 9.87
C SER A 143 3.41 -26.36 8.82
N LYS A 144 2.41 -25.63 9.25
CA LYS A 144 1.53 -24.87 8.36
C LYS A 144 2.26 -23.70 7.71
N GLY A 145 1.94 -23.44 6.46
CA GLY A 145 2.38 -22.26 5.73
C GLY A 145 1.40 -21.11 5.85
N TYR A 146 1.88 -19.91 5.58
CA TYR A 146 1.05 -18.70 5.68
C TYR A 146 1.32 -17.72 4.56
N LEU A 147 0.23 -17.18 4.01
CA LEU A 147 0.21 -16.10 3.02
C LEU A 147 -0.39 -14.84 3.65
N PHE A 148 0.05 -13.68 3.19
CA PHE A 148 -0.59 -12.40 3.45
C PHE A 148 -0.73 -11.61 2.14
N GLN A 149 -1.95 -11.31 1.75
CA GLN A 149 -2.26 -10.61 0.50
C GLN A 149 -1.54 -11.23 -0.73
N GLY A 150 -1.55 -12.55 -0.82
CA GLY A 150 -0.91 -13.31 -1.90
C GLY A 150 0.62 -13.40 -1.81
N ASN A 151 1.26 -12.78 -0.82
CA ASN A 151 2.69 -12.89 -0.57
C ASN A 151 2.97 -14.01 0.44
N LEU A 152 3.90 -14.90 0.10
CA LEU A 152 4.30 -15.98 0.99
C LEU A 152 5.10 -15.42 2.17
N ILE A 153 4.62 -15.68 3.42
CA ILE A 153 5.35 -15.36 4.66
C ILE A 153 6.21 -16.56 5.06
N ARG A 154 5.61 -17.75 5.05
CA ARG A 154 6.28 -19.02 5.40
C ARG A 154 5.70 -20.15 4.55
N PRO A 155 6.52 -20.98 3.87
CA PRO A 155 6.02 -22.16 3.19
C PRO A 155 5.52 -23.20 4.21
N ALA A 156 4.55 -24.01 3.79
CA ALA A 156 4.14 -25.16 4.58
C ALA A 156 5.18 -26.29 4.43
N MET A 157 5.65 -26.83 5.54
CA MET A 157 6.52 -28.02 5.54
C MET A 157 5.64 -29.26 5.45
N VAL A 158 5.77 -30.01 4.37
CA VAL A 158 4.86 -31.10 4.06
C VAL A 158 5.61 -32.40 3.71
N LYS A 159 4.93 -33.53 3.94
CA LYS A 159 5.29 -34.81 3.31
C LYS A 159 4.46 -34.97 2.06
N VAL A 160 5.10 -35.36 0.98
CA VAL A 160 4.49 -35.52 -0.34
C VAL A 160 4.44 -36.98 -0.71
N LYS A 161 3.30 -37.41 -1.23
CA LYS A 161 3.10 -38.74 -1.80
C LYS A 161 2.83 -38.59 -3.29
N SER A 162 3.54 -39.38 -4.09
CA SER A 162 3.26 -39.53 -5.52
C SER A 162 2.29 -40.69 -5.77
N GLU A 163 1.26 -40.42 -6.59
CA GLU A 163 0.25 -41.40 -7.04
C GLU A 163 0.18 -41.43 -8.57
#